data_785a4346709bd91d314ba381da3c9ecc
#
_entry.id   785a4346709bd91d314ba381da3c9ecc
#
_cell.length_a   1.000
_cell.length_b   1.000
_cell.length_c   1.000
_cell.angle_alpha   90.00
_cell.angle_beta   90.00
_cell.angle_gamma   90.00
#
_symmetry.space_group_name_H-M   'P 1'
#
loop_
_entity.id
_entity.type
_entity.pdbx_description
1 polymer ?
#
loop_
_entity_poly.entity_id
_entity_poly.type
_entity_poly.pdbx_seq_one_letter_code
_entity_poly.pdbx_strand_id
1 'polypeptide(L)'
;MRQDVLDKGFVDLVDHMGSDLTVCNAARVSFSKETDWEVDEEALARIKQPIAPWVREECKVLSKRDKTLIKYLAEHGHWTPFAHPQITLRIKAPVSIRTQFFKHKQGFVENEISRRYVDEVPEF
;
A
#
# COMPACT_ATOMS: atom_id res chain seq x y z
N MET A 1 -7.45 -4.53 7.06
CA MET A 1 -7.71 -3.19 7.70
C MET A 1 -8.84 -2.54 6.95
N ARG A 2 -9.91 -2.17 7.65
CA ARG A 2 -11.10 -1.55 7.06
C ARG A 2 -11.29 -0.13 7.60
N GLN A 3 -11.55 0.80 6.70
CA GLN A 3 -11.95 2.18 6.98
C GLN A 3 -13.38 2.39 6.47
N ASP A 4 -14.32 2.67 7.36
CA ASP A 4 -15.68 3.05 6.97
C ASP A 4 -15.70 4.49 6.46
N VAL A 5 -16.52 4.73 5.44
CA VAL A 5 -16.65 6.03 4.75
C VAL A 5 -18.12 6.43 4.74
N LEU A 6 -18.44 7.55 5.38
CA LEU A 6 -19.81 8.01 5.61
C LEU A 6 -20.63 6.90 6.33
N ASP A 7 -21.91 6.73 5.95
CA ASP A 7 -22.84 5.80 6.59
C ASP A 7 -22.83 4.38 6.02
N LYS A 8 -22.51 4.22 4.73
CA LYS A 8 -22.64 2.92 4.03
C LYS A 8 -21.39 2.51 3.24
N GLY A 9 -20.47 3.42 2.99
CA GLY A 9 -19.26 3.18 2.24
C GLY A 9 -18.15 2.55 3.09
N PHE A 10 -17.20 1.90 2.43
CA PHE A 10 -15.95 1.47 3.09
C PHE A 10 -14.83 1.23 2.07
N VAL A 11 -13.60 1.27 2.58
CA VAL A 11 -12.39 0.77 1.92
C VAL A 11 -11.75 -0.25 2.85
N ASP A 12 -11.50 -1.46 2.36
CA ASP A 12 -10.90 -2.56 3.12
C ASP A 12 -9.66 -3.08 2.39
N LEU A 13 -8.52 -3.06 3.06
CA LEU A 13 -7.29 -3.67 2.55
C LEU A 13 -7.41 -5.18 2.69
N VAL A 14 -7.53 -5.87 1.55
CA VAL A 14 -7.64 -7.34 1.48
C VAL A 14 -6.27 -7.99 1.51
N ASP A 15 -5.34 -7.46 0.69
CA ASP A 15 -3.99 -8.01 0.55
C ASP A 15 -3.03 -6.96 0.01
N HIS A 16 -1.73 -7.18 0.17
CA HIS A 16 -0.69 -6.36 -0.43
C HIS A 16 0.54 -7.20 -0.75
N MET A 17 1.27 -6.77 -1.76
CA MET A 17 2.55 -7.34 -2.18
C MET A 17 3.60 -6.24 -2.24
N GLY A 18 4.78 -6.52 -1.68
CA GLY A 18 5.87 -5.54 -1.62
C GLY A 18 5.69 -4.48 -0.53
N SER A 19 6.58 -3.51 -0.56
CA SER A 19 6.67 -2.43 0.43
C SER A 19 7.48 -1.27 -0.14
N ASP A 20 7.71 -0.23 0.65
CA ASP A 20 8.63 0.87 0.31
C ASP A 20 10.06 0.38 0.03
N LEU A 21 10.48 -0.69 0.70
CA LEU A 21 11.78 -1.32 0.43
C LEU A 21 11.83 -1.91 -1.00
N THR A 22 10.72 -2.46 -1.49
CA THR A 22 10.60 -2.94 -2.86
C THR A 22 10.82 -1.81 -3.87
N VAL A 23 10.26 -0.63 -3.61
CA VAL A 23 10.47 0.57 -4.44
C VAL A 23 11.94 0.97 -4.47
N CYS A 24 12.60 0.99 -3.31
CA CYS A 24 14.01 1.34 -3.21
C CYS A 24 14.89 0.36 -3.98
N ASN A 25 14.67 -0.93 -3.83
CA ASN A 25 15.47 -1.96 -4.50
C ASN A 25 15.20 -2.00 -6.01
N ALA A 26 13.97 -1.81 -6.45
CA ALA A 26 13.64 -1.68 -7.88
C ALA A 26 14.38 -0.49 -8.53
N ALA A 27 14.46 0.65 -7.83
CA ALA A 27 15.19 1.82 -8.33
C ALA A 27 16.72 1.61 -8.35
N ARG A 28 17.25 0.76 -7.48
CA ARG A 28 18.70 0.52 -7.33
C ARG A 28 19.25 -0.57 -8.24
N VAL A 29 18.41 -1.32 -8.93
CA VAL A 29 18.81 -2.43 -9.80
C VAL A 29 19.87 -1.99 -10.83
N SER A 30 19.75 -0.79 -11.38
CA SER A 30 20.72 -0.24 -12.35
C SER A 30 22.14 -0.04 -11.78
N PHE A 31 22.28 -0.02 -10.48
CA PHE A 31 23.56 0.13 -9.78
C PHE A 31 24.04 -1.18 -9.15
N SER A 32 23.34 -2.29 -9.36
CA SER A 32 23.60 -3.58 -8.72
C SER A 32 23.72 -3.45 -7.20
N LYS A 33 22.85 -2.64 -6.59
CA LYS A 33 22.81 -2.37 -5.15
C LYS A 33 21.46 -2.75 -4.59
N GLU A 34 21.47 -3.27 -3.38
CA GLU A 34 20.30 -3.55 -2.57
C GLU A 34 20.40 -2.82 -1.24
N THR A 35 19.28 -2.62 -0.61
CA THR A 35 19.14 -2.06 0.73
C THR A 35 18.21 -2.96 1.53
N ASP A 36 18.29 -2.87 2.85
CA ASP A 36 17.42 -3.60 3.77
C ASP A 36 16.83 -2.65 4.81
N TRP A 37 15.89 -3.15 5.59
CA TRP A 37 15.32 -2.44 6.69
C TRP A 37 16.36 -2.16 7.78
N GLU A 38 16.33 -0.96 8.32
CA GLU A 38 17.02 -0.62 9.57
C GLU A 38 16.07 -0.86 10.76
N VAL A 39 16.64 -1.07 11.93
CA VAL A 39 15.87 -1.14 13.18
C VAL A 39 15.87 0.23 13.83
N ASP A 40 14.69 0.73 14.18
CA ASP A 40 14.56 1.93 15.01
C ASP A 40 14.91 1.58 16.46
N GLU A 41 16.18 1.77 16.82
CA GLU A 41 16.70 1.46 18.15
C GLU A 41 16.05 2.33 19.25
N GLU A 42 15.59 3.55 18.90
CA GLU A 42 14.87 4.40 19.86
C GLU A 42 13.46 3.86 20.13
N ALA A 43 12.75 3.41 19.09
CA ALA A 43 11.46 2.77 19.25
C ALA A 43 11.61 1.46 20.04
N LEU A 44 12.62 0.66 19.72
CA LEU A 44 12.92 -0.59 20.40
C LEU A 44 13.24 -0.37 21.89
N ALA A 45 14.01 0.66 22.23
CA ALA A 45 14.36 1.00 23.61
C ALA A 45 13.18 1.47 24.48
N ARG A 46 12.10 1.95 23.88
CA ARG A 46 10.86 2.35 24.59
C ARG A 46 10.02 1.16 25.03
N ILE A 47 10.27 -0.01 24.50
CA ILE A 47 9.52 -1.24 24.79
C ILE A 47 10.11 -1.87 26.05
N LYS A 48 9.40 -1.76 27.17
CA LYS A 48 9.84 -2.20 28.52
C LYS A 48 9.70 -3.70 28.80
N GLN A 49 9.32 -4.52 27.80
CA GLN A 49 9.09 -5.96 27.96
C GLN A 49 10.18 -6.80 27.28
N PRO A 50 10.34 -8.09 27.60
CA PRO A 50 11.22 -8.98 26.86
C PRO A 50 10.89 -8.92 25.36
N ILE A 51 11.90 -8.58 24.54
CA ILE A 51 11.73 -8.34 23.12
C ILE A 51 11.48 -9.67 22.40
N ALA A 52 10.24 -9.96 22.09
CA ALA A 52 9.91 -11.07 21.21
C ALA A 52 10.36 -10.78 19.77
N PRO A 53 10.70 -11.80 18.95
CA PRO A 53 11.17 -11.60 17.57
C PRO A 53 10.26 -10.71 16.71
N TRP A 54 8.95 -10.80 16.88
CA TRP A 54 7.98 -10.01 16.13
C TRP A 54 8.00 -8.51 16.48
N VAL A 55 8.44 -8.14 17.68
CA VAL A 55 8.59 -6.73 18.11
C VAL A 55 9.66 -6.02 17.28
N ARG A 56 10.74 -6.72 16.93
CA ARG A 56 11.76 -6.18 16.02
C ARG A 56 11.22 -5.92 14.62
N GLU A 57 10.28 -6.74 14.14
CA GLU A 57 9.63 -6.52 12.85
C GLU A 57 8.81 -5.22 12.85
N GLU A 58 8.09 -4.92 13.94
CA GLU A 58 7.31 -3.68 14.08
C GLU A 58 8.18 -2.42 14.19
N CYS A 59 9.45 -2.57 14.61
CA CYS A 59 10.42 -1.48 14.69
C CYS A 59 11.25 -1.31 13.41
N LYS A 60 10.95 -2.00 12.33
CA LYS A 60 11.65 -1.84 11.06
C LYS A 60 11.29 -0.53 10.39
N VAL A 61 12.30 0.21 9.98
CA VAL A 61 12.16 1.50 9.29
C VAL A 61 13.07 1.57 8.08
N LEU A 62 12.68 2.38 7.10
CA LEU A 62 13.59 2.72 6.01
C LEU A 62 14.69 3.65 6.50
N SER A 63 15.90 3.46 6.00
CA SER A 63 17.00 4.38 6.21
C SER A 63 16.62 5.81 5.75
N LYS A 64 17.26 6.81 6.32
CA LYS A 64 17.07 8.22 5.88
C LYS A 64 17.37 8.39 4.39
N ARG A 65 18.36 7.65 3.88
CA ARG A 65 18.75 7.67 2.47
C ARG A 65 17.64 7.09 1.58
N ASP A 66 16.99 6.03 2.01
CA ASP A 66 15.91 5.37 1.26
C ASP A 66 14.65 6.22 1.24
N LYS A 67 14.28 6.82 2.36
CA LYS A 67 13.20 7.82 2.43
C LYS A 67 13.43 8.98 1.46
N THR A 68 14.66 9.48 1.38
CA THR A 68 15.05 10.54 0.45
C THR A 68 14.96 10.07 -1.00
N LEU A 69 15.37 8.83 -1.29
CA LEU A 69 15.26 8.25 -2.63
C LEU A 69 13.80 8.15 -3.09
N ILE A 70 12.90 7.61 -2.26
CA ILE A 70 11.47 7.52 -2.58
C ILE A 70 10.89 8.90 -2.89
N LYS A 71 11.19 9.89 -2.05
CA LYS A 71 10.74 11.27 -2.26
C LYS A 71 11.25 11.83 -3.59
N TYR A 72 12.52 11.66 -3.90
CA TYR A 72 13.12 12.06 -5.17
C TYR A 72 12.44 11.42 -6.37
N LEU A 73 12.22 10.10 -6.33
CA LEU A 73 11.56 9.37 -7.42
C LEU A 73 10.13 9.88 -7.66
N ALA A 74 9.38 10.16 -6.59
CA ALA A 74 8.03 10.69 -6.68
C ALA A 74 8.01 12.12 -7.26
N GLU A 75 8.87 13.01 -6.77
CA GLU A 75 8.96 14.40 -7.22
C GLU A 75 9.38 14.54 -8.70
N HIS A 76 10.16 13.58 -9.21
CA HIS A 76 10.65 13.60 -10.60
C HIS A 76 9.84 12.68 -11.53
N GLY A 77 8.73 12.12 -11.09
CA GLY A 77 7.85 11.30 -11.91
C GLY A 77 8.45 9.95 -12.34
N HIS A 78 9.40 9.43 -11.59
CA HIS A 78 9.96 8.09 -11.83
C HIS A 78 9.01 7.02 -11.30
N TRP A 79 7.94 6.73 -12.04
CA TRP A 79 6.83 5.92 -11.58
C TRP A 79 7.10 4.40 -11.57
N THR A 80 8.01 3.89 -12.43
CA THR A 80 8.22 2.45 -12.58
C THR A 80 8.62 1.71 -11.30
N PRO A 81 9.48 2.24 -10.40
CA PRO A 81 9.71 1.58 -9.12
C PRO A 81 8.46 1.42 -8.26
N PHE A 82 7.50 2.36 -8.34
CA PHE A 82 6.23 2.31 -7.61
C PHE A 82 5.23 1.31 -8.20
N ALA A 83 5.45 0.81 -9.40
CA ALA A 83 4.61 -0.20 -10.03
C ALA A 83 4.91 -1.64 -9.55
N HIS A 84 6.00 -1.85 -8.79
CA HIS A 84 6.34 -3.16 -8.25
C HIS A 84 5.51 -3.56 -7.03
N PRO A 85 5.28 -2.70 -6.02
CA PRO A 85 4.33 -3.01 -4.95
C PRO A 85 2.89 -2.95 -5.46
N GLN A 86 2.04 -3.80 -4.94
CA GLN A 86 0.61 -3.86 -5.29
C GLN A 86 -0.26 -3.95 -4.06
N ILE A 87 -1.47 -3.42 -4.15
CA ILE A 87 -2.49 -3.52 -3.10
C ILE A 87 -3.79 -4.04 -3.69
N THR A 88 -4.48 -4.89 -2.94
CA THR A 88 -5.83 -5.36 -3.25
C THR A 88 -6.82 -4.75 -2.27
N LEU A 89 -7.74 -3.97 -2.79
CA LEU A 89 -8.74 -3.28 -1.98
C LEU A 89 -10.14 -3.81 -2.30
N ARG A 90 -10.97 -3.94 -1.28
CA ARG A 90 -12.42 -4.07 -1.41
C ARG A 90 -13.05 -2.73 -1.09
N ILE A 91 -13.83 -2.20 -2.04
CA ILE A 91 -14.41 -0.87 -1.92
C ILE A 91 -15.92 -0.97 -2.09
N LYS A 92 -16.67 -0.35 -1.16
CA LYS A 92 -18.10 -0.06 -1.33
C LYS A 92 -18.27 1.44 -1.51
N ALA A 93 -18.73 1.86 -2.68
CA ALA A 93 -18.88 3.26 -3.03
C ALA A 93 -20.10 3.48 -3.95
N PRO A 94 -20.67 4.71 -4.00
CA PRO A 94 -21.68 5.06 -4.98
C PRO A 94 -21.19 4.87 -6.43
N VAL A 95 -22.09 4.50 -7.32
CA VAL A 95 -21.80 4.25 -8.76
C VAL A 95 -21.13 5.46 -9.40
N SER A 96 -21.52 6.68 -9.03
CA SER A 96 -20.91 7.91 -9.55
C SER A 96 -19.41 8.01 -9.22
N ILE A 97 -19.04 7.69 -7.99
CA ILE A 97 -17.64 7.68 -7.53
C ILE A 97 -16.86 6.57 -8.22
N ARG A 98 -17.43 5.36 -8.30
CA ARG A 98 -16.83 4.22 -9.00
C ARG A 98 -16.58 4.57 -10.48
N THR A 99 -17.55 5.16 -11.17
CA THR A 99 -17.41 5.57 -12.58
C THR A 99 -16.31 6.61 -12.77
N GLN A 100 -16.20 7.56 -11.86
CA GLN A 100 -15.12 8.55 -11.85
C GLN A 100 -13.74 7.89 -11.67
N PHE A 101 -13.63 6.99 -10.70
CA PHE A 101 -12.40 6.27 -10.39
C PHE A 101 -11.90 5.44 -11.59
N PHE A 102 -12.79 4.76 -12.28
CA PHE A 102 -12.44 3.89 -13.41
C PHE A 102 -12.16 4.61 -14.75
N LYS A 103 -12.21 5.92 -14.78
CA LYS A 103 -11.69 6.67 -15.93
C LYS A 103 -10.17 6.62 -16.06
N HIS A 104 -9.47 6.33 -14.98
CA HIS A 104 -8.02 6.25 -14.91
C HIS A 104 -7.56 4.81 -14.61
N LYS A 105 -7.70 3.93 -15.62
CA LYS A 105 -7.50 2.49 -15.47
C LYS A 105 -6.04 2.01 -15.52
N GLN A 106 -5.11 2.87 -15.87
CA GLN A 106 -3.71 2.44 -16.00
C GLN A 106 -3.16 1.93 -14.65
N GLY A 107 -2.74 0.66 -14.62
CA GLY A 107 -2.24 0.00 -13.43
C GLY A 107 -3.32 -0.55 -12.49
N PHE A 108 -4.61 -0.45 -12.85
CA PHE A 108 -5.71 -1.00 -12.07
C PHE A 108 -6.36 -2.20 -12.76
N VAL A 109 -6.71 -3.19 -11.96
CA VAL A 109 -7.57 -4.31 -12.35
C VAL A 109 -8.77 -4.28 -11.42
N GLU A 110 -9.97 -4.30 -11.99
CA GLU A 110 -11.22 -4.27 -11.21
C GLU A 110 -12.05 -5.54 -11.43
N ASN A 111 -12.73 -5.95 -10.38
CA ASN A 111 -13.78 -6.95 -10.42
C ASN A 111 -14.97 -6.45 -9.58
N GLU A 112 -16.16 -6.47 -10.17
CA GLU A 112 -17.36 -5.94 -9.53
C GLU A 112 -18.39 -7.02 -9.28
N ILE A 113 -19.27 -6.76 -8.31
CA ILE A 113 -20.45 -7.57 -8.08
C ILE A 113 -21.35 -7.51 -9.33
N SER A 114 -21.55 -8.67 -9.97
CA SER A 114 -22.42 -8.78 -11.13
C SER A 114 -23.87 -8.99 -10.70
N ARG A 115 -24.75 -8.11 -11.13
CA ARG A 115 -26.20 -8.22 -10.93
C ARG A 115 -26.82 -9.47 -11.61
N ARG A 116 -26.07 -10.18 -12.44
CA ARG A 116 -26.48 -11.48 -13.00
C ARG A 116 -26.45 -12.62 -12.00
N TYR A 117 -25.70 -12.43 -10.89
CA TYR A 117 -25.48 -13.46 -9.87
C TYR A 117 -25.96 -13.06 -8.47
N VAL A 118 -26.38 -11.83 -8.28
CA VAL A 118 -26.76 -11.28 -6.99
C VAL A 118 -28.05 -10.49 -7.12
N ASP A 119 -29.07 -10.91 -6.36
CA ASP A 119 -30.42 -10.30 -6.34
C ASP A 119 -30.65 -9.35 -5.15
N GLU A 120 -29.57 -8.82 -4.56
CA GLU A 120 -29.68 -7.82 -3.50
C GLU A 120 -30.38 -6.55 -4.00
N VAL A 121 -31.23 -5.98 -3.14
CA VAL A 121 -31.89 -4.71 -3.43
C VAL A 121 -30.84 -3.61 -3.58
N PRO A 122 -30.89 -2.78 -4.65
CA PRO A 122 -29.97 -1.65 -4.79
C PRO A 122 -30.11 -0.67 -3.64
N GLU A 123 -29.01 -0.25 -3.08
CA GLU A 123 -28.97 0.87 -2.13
C GLU A 123 -28.91 2.19 -2.92
N PHE A 124 -29.79 3.12 -2.59
CA PHE A 124 -29.84 4.46 -3.15
C PHE A 124 -29.43 5.50 -2.12
#